data_fe9f0ca56c95462729cd7827ce234510
#
_entry.id   fe9f0ca56c95462729cd7827ce234510
#
_cell.length_a   1.000
_cell.length_b   1.000
_cell.length_c   1.000
_cell.angle_alpha   90.00
_cell.angle_beta   90.00
_cell.angle_gamma   90.00
#
_symmetry.space_group_name_H-M   'P 1'
#
loop_
_entity.id
_entity.type
_entity.pdbx_description
1 polymer ?
#
loop_
_entity_poly.entity_id
_entity_poly.type
_entity_poly.pdbx_seq_one_letter_code
_entity_poly.pdbx_strand_id
1 'polypeptide(L)'
;MIYGYARCSTCEEKQDVQRQIRELKAAGAEKVIFDYEHGDAKVKQNLHMLLNAANEGDTILTLEVSRLTRSTQQLCEIVETIKQKRLRLVIVGSITVDCRNGEIDPMSQAFIQMSAVFAELELSIIRARVKSGMANAKAKGRPIGRKPTTKDDIPAIFYKHYPALLAGKLNVSELARVCGLSRPTV
;
A
#
# COMPACT_ATOMS: atom_id res chain seq x y z
N MET A 1 27.08 7.31 -1.10
CA MET A 1 26.54 7.70 0.22
C MET A 1 25.83 6.51 0.86
N ILE A 2 25.79 6.43 2.19
CA ILE A 2 25.14 5.32 2.90
C ILE A 2 23.92 5.89 3.66
N TYR A 3 22.73 5.54 3.19
CA TYR A 3 21.46 5.95 3.79
C TYR A 3 20.91 4.86 4.70
N GLY A 4 20.51 5.22 5.92
CA GLY A 4 19.71 4.37 6.79
C GLY A 4 18.22 4.63 6.60
N TYR A 5 17.40 3.59 6.58
CA TYR A 5 15.96 3.72 6.57
C TYR A 5 15.33 3.01 7.79
N ALA A 6 14.50 3.75 8.52
CA ALA A 6 13.76 3.28 9.69
C ALA A 6 12.25 3.49 9.51
N ARG A 7 11.44 2.71 10.22
CA ARG A 7 9.97 2.86 10.20
C ARG A 7 9.35 2.50 11.53
N CYS A 8 8.38 3.31 11.97
CA CYS A 8 7.52 3.00 13.12
C CYS A 8 6.04 2.98 12.74
N SER A 9 5.25 2.20 13.48
CA SER A 9 3.81 2.03 13.24
C SER A 9 2.94 3.04 13.99
N THR A 10 3.41 3.70 15.06
CA THR A 10 2.66 4.68 15.85
C THR A 10 3.56 5.74 16.48
N CYS A 11 2.97 6.90 16.84
CA CYS A 11 3.69 7.96 17.55
C CYS A 11 4.17 7.56 18.97
N GLU A 12 3.59 6.52 19.56
CA GLU A 12 3.96 6.05 20.90
C GLU A 12 5.31 5.33 20.93
N GLU A 13 5.79 4.88 19.76
CA GLU A 13 7.05 4.17 19.57
C GLU A 13 8.24 5.09 19.21
N LYS A 14 8.25 6.34 19.69
CA LYS A 14 9.39 7.24 19.48
C LYS A 14 10.72 6.66 19.99
N GLN A 15 10.68 5.86 21.03
CA GLN A 15 11.87 5.18 21.56
C GLN A 15 12.40 4.13 20.58
N ASP A 16 11.52 3.42 19.87
CA ASP A 16 11.92 2.42 18.88
C ASP A 16 12.58 3.08 17.65
N VAL A 17 12.10 4.23 17.18
CA VAL A 17 12.77 5.00 16.12
C VAL A 17 14.17 5.41 16.55
N GLN A 18 14.33 5.96 17.75
CA GLN A 18 15.63 6.40 18.23
C GLN A 18 16.62 5.23 18.39
N ARG A 19 16.13 4.06 18.77
CA ARG A 19 16.92 2.82 18.79
C ARG A 19 17.37 2.46 17.38
N GLN A 20 16.45 2.40 16.42
CA GLN A 20 16.73 2.08 15.02
C GLN A 20 17.75 3.07 14.42
N ILE A 21 17.59 4.38 14.68
CA ILE A 21 18.54 5.40 14.20
C ILE A 21 19.95 5.16 14.74
N ARG A 22 20.09 4.82 16.04
CA ARG A 22 21.40 4.52 16.65
C ARG A 22 22.04 3.28 16.04
N GLU A 23 21.26 2.21 15.86
CA GLU A 23 21.74 0.96 15.27
C GLU A 23 22.15 1.15 13.81
N LEU A 24 21.36 1.88 13.00
CA LEU A 24 21.71 2.20 11.62
C LEU A 24 22.97 3.06 11.51
N LYS A 25 23.15 4.04 12.41
CA LYS A 25 24.39 4.84 12.46
C LYS A 25 25.58 3.99 12.86
N ALA A 26 25.42 3.08 13.82
CA ALA A 26 26.46 2.14 14.21
C ALA A 26 26.82 1.18 13.06
N ALA A 27 25.86 0.84 12.19
CA ALA A 27 26.08 0.06 10.98
C ALA A 27 26.70 0.87 9.81
N GLY A 28 26.96 2.16 10.01
CA GLY A 28 27.65 3.03 9.03
C GLY A 28 26.73 3.94 8.21
N ALA A 29 25.45 4.12 8.59
CA ALA A 29 24.59 5.07 7.91
C ALA A 29 25.06 6.52 8.15
N GLU A 30 25.34 7.24 7.07
CA GLU A 30 25.71 8.66 7.08
C GLU A 30 24.50 9.54 7.33
N LYS A 31 23.37 9.18 6.72
CA LYS A 31 22.08 9.87 6.86
C LYS A 31 20.97 8.87 7.11
N VAL A 32 20.13 9.10 8.11
CA VAL A 32 18.98 8.24 8.42
C VAL A 32 17.68 8.96 8.09
N ILE A 33 16.84 8.30 7.32
CA ILE A 33 15.51 8.75 6.91
C ILE A 33 14.49 7.79 7.55
N PHE A 34 13.36 8.32 7.98
CA PHE A 34 12.34 7.50 8.62
C PHE A 34 10.93 7.89 8.23
N ASP A 35 10.01 6.94 8.29
CA ASP A 35 8.58 7.11 8.12
C ASP A 35 7.83 6.76 9.41
N TYR A 36 6.79 7.56 9.72
CA TYR A 36 5.77 7.18 10.69
C TYR A 36 4.54 6.67 9.94
N GLU A 37 4.14 5.42 10.19
CA GLU A 37 2.97 4.83 9.57
C GLU A 37 1.77 4.97 10.51
N HIS A 38 0.84 5.87 10.19
CA HIS A 38 -0.50 5.88 10.78
C HIS A 38 -1.35 4.84 10.04
N GLY A 39 -2.18 4.06 10.74
CA GLY A 39 -2.85 2.83 10.33
C GLY A 39 -3.38 2.71 8.89
N ASP A 40 -3.73 3.80 8.21
CA ASP A 40 -4.25 3.84 6.84
C ASP A 40 -3.27 4.43 5.80
N ALA A 41 -2.10 4.90 6.21
CA ALA A 41 -1.14 5.48 5.28
C ALA A 41 -0.48 4.39 4.42
N LYS A 42 -1.03 4.17 3.22
CA LYS A 42 -0.50 3.22 2.22
C LYS A 42 0.80 3.67 1.57
N VAL A 43 1.25 4.91 1.79
CA VAL A 43 2.38 5.51 1.06
C VAL A 43 3.51 5.82 2.03
N LYS A 44 4.63 5.14 1.85
CA LYS A 44 5.92 5.42 2.50
C LYS A 44 6.61 6.54 1.73
N GLN A 45 6.17 7.78 1.97
CA GLN A 45 6.63 8.93 1.19
C GLN A 45 8.14 9.11 1.27
N ASN A 46 8.72 8.99 2.47
CA ASN A 46 10.15 9.21 2.66
C ASN A 46 11.00 8.07 2.07
N LEU A 47 10.52 6.81 2.11
CA LEU A 47 11.20 5.70 1.42
C LEU A 47 11.21 5.92 -0.09
N HIS A 48 10.07 6.28 -0.69
CA HIS A 48 9.99 6.56 -2.12
C HIS A 48 10.87 7.77 -2.52
N MET A 49 10.86 8.84 -1.71
CA MET A 49 11.73 9.99 -1.93
C MET A 49 13.21 9.60 -1.83
N LEU A 50 13.59 8.77 -0.86
CA LEU A 50 14.93 8.24 -0.72
C LEU A 50 15.34 7.44 -1.95
N LEU A 51 14.53 6.46 -2.36
CA LEU A 51 14.79 5.63 -3.54
C LEU A 51 14.91 6.47 -4.81
N ASN A 52 14.09 7.52 -4.95
CA ASN A 52 14.15 8.41 -6.09
C ASN A 52 15.39 9.32 -6.10
N ALA A 53 15.81 9.81 -4.93
CA ALA A 53 16.95 10.71 -4.77
C ALA A 53 18.31 9.99 -4.74
N ALA A 54 18.33 8.68 -4.46
CA ALA A 54 19.56 7.89 -4.42
C ALA A 54 20.22 7.82 -5.79
N ASN A 55 21.54 8.00 -5.82
CA ASN A 55 22.36 7.91 -7.01
C ASN A 55 22.98 6.52 -7.18
N GLU A 56 23.40 6.20 -8.40
CA GLU A 56 24.13 4.95 -8.69
C GLU A 56 25.30 4.77 -7.71
N GLY A 57 25.43 3.57 -7.16
CA GLY A 57 26.47 3.22 -6.19
C GLY A 57 26.13 3.51 -4.73
N ASP A 58 25.03 4.22 -4.45
CA ASP A 58 24.58 4.47 -3.08
C ASP A 58 24.13 3.17 -2.38
N THR A 59 24.22 3.18 -1.05
CA THR A 59 23.81 2.05 -0.22
C THR A 59 22.62 2.44 0.66
N ILE A 60 21.61 1.57 0.72
CA ILE A 60 20.46 1.70 1.62
C ILE A 60 20.57 0.62 2.69
N LEU A 61 20.63 1.04 3.96
CA LEU A 61 20.66 0.18 5.14
C LEU A 61 19.27 0.15 5.78
N THR A 62 18.83 -1.03 6.18
CA THR A 62 17.68 -1.21 7.07
C THR A 62 17.95 -2.32 8.07
N LEU A 63 17.31 -2.30 9.23
CA LEU A 63 17.52 -3.34 10.25
C LEU A 63 16.77 -4.63 9.91
N GLU A 64 15.58 -4.50 9.32
CA GLU A 64 14.69 -5.63 9.03
C GLU A 64 13.90 -5.37 7.74
N VAL A 65 13.53 -6.44 7.03
CA VAL A 65 12.62 -6.38 5.86
C VAL A 65 11.29 -5.74 6.24
N SER A 66 10.79 -6.02 7.45
CA SER A 66 9.53 -5.49 7.97
C SER A 66 9.52 -3.95 8.02
N ARG A 67 10.67 -3.29 8.10
CA ARG A 67 10.78 -1.83 8.06
C ARG A 67 10.63 -1.29 6.65
N LEU A 68 11.15 -2.00 5.65
CA LEU A 68 10.97 -1.62 4.25
C LEU A 68 9.52 -1.80 3.80
N THR A 69 8.91 -2.93 4.15
CA THR A 69 7.58 -3.27 3.65
C THR A 69 6.86 -4.28 4.53
N ARG A 70 5.53 -4.32 4.41
CA ARG A 70 4.67 -5.36 4.99
C ARG A 70 4.15 -6.34 3.94
N SER A 71 4.45 -6.10 2.66
CA SER A 71 3.98 -6.92 1.55
C SER A 71 5.17 -7.40 0.75
N THR A 72 5.17 -8.67 0.41
CA THR A 72 6.19 -9.28 -0.45
C THR A 72 6.19 -8.66 -1.85
N GLN A 73 5.02 -8.25 -2.36
CA GLN A 73 4.92 -7.53 -3.63
C GLN A 73 5.70 -6.21 -3.59
N GLN A 74 5.50 -5.40 -2.54
CA GLN A 74 6.24 -4.14 -2.38
C GLN A 74 7.74 -4.38 -2.21
N LEU A 75 8.16 -5.48 -1.58
CA LEU A 75 9.57 -5.84 -1.50
C LEU A 75 10.16 -6.07 -2.89
N CYS A 76 9.47 -6.80 -3.75
CA CYS A 76 9.89 -7.02 -5.14
C CYS A 76 10.02 -5.69 -5.92
N GLU A 77 9.06 -4.77 -5.76
CA GLU A 77 9.10 -3.45 -6.39
C GLU A 77 10.30 -2.61 -5.91
N ILE A 78 10.59 -2.65 -4.61
CA ILE A 78 11.76 -1.98 -4.03
C ILE A 78 13.04 -2.57 -4.58
N VAL A 79 13.17 -3.90 -4.61
CA VAL A 79 14.36 -4.58 -5.11
C VAL A 79 14.55 -4.34 -6.60
N GLU A 80 13.48 -4.30 -7.39
CA GLU A 80 13.58 -3.93 -8.81
C GLU A 80 14.09 -2.49 -8.99
N THR A 81 13.63 -1.56 -8.14
CA THR A 81 14.14 -0.17 -8.13
C THR A 81 15.63 -0.12 -7.76
N ILE A 82 16.07 -0.91 -6.76
CA ILE A 82 17.47 -1.05 -6.35
C ILE A 82 18.33 -1.52 -7.54
N LYS A 83 17.83 -2.52 -8.28
CA LYS A 83 18.50 -3.06 -9.47
C LYS A 83 18.60 -2.02 -10.59
N GLN A 84 17.48 -1.40 -10.96
CA GLN A 84 17.43 -0.40 -12.04
C GLN A 84 18.37 0.78 -11.79
N LYS A 85 18.49 1.20 -10.53
CA LYS A 85 19.35 2.32 -10.12
C LYS A 85 20.77 1.92 -9.74
N ARG A 86 21.13 0.64 -9.83
CA ARG A 86 22.44 0.10 -9.44
C ARG A 86 22.84 0.48 -8.01
N LEU A 87 21.89 0.32 -7.09
CA LEU A 87 22.09 0.58 -5.68
C LEU A 87 22.52 -0.70 -4.96
N ARG A 88 22.88 -0.54 -3.69
CA ARG A 88 23.10 -1.65 -2.75
C ARG A 88 22.09 -1.57 -1.62
N LEU A 89 21.37 -2.66 -1.36
CA LEU A 89 20.48 -2.79 -0.21
C LEU A 89 21.12 -3.73 0.81
N VAL A 90 21.23 -3.28 2.04
CA VAL A 90 21.75 -4.08 3.16
C VAL A 90 20.69 -4.18 4.25
N ILE A 91 20.27 -5.39 4.56
CA ILE A 91 19.47 -5.70 5.74
C ILE A 91 20.44 -6.19 6.81
N VAL A 92 20.66 -5.37 7.84
CA VAL A 92 21.70 -5.58 8.84
C VAL A 92 21.53 -6.94 9.53
N GLY A 93 22.61 -7.74 9.53
CA GLY A 93 22.59 -9.09 10.11
C GLY A 93 21.81 -10.15 9.33
N SER A 94 21.35 -9.83 8.10
CA SER A 94 20.57 -10.75 7.26
C SER A 94 21.14 -10.87 5.85
N ILE A 95 20.66 -10.09 4.90
CA ILE A 95 21.04 -10.22 3.50
C ILE A 95 21.53 -8.89 2.91
N THR A 96 22.45 -8.98 1.95
CA THR A 96 22.91 -7.87 1.13
C THR A 96 22.55 -8.16 -0.32
N VAL A 97 21.80 -7.24 -0.95
CA VAL A 97 21.50 -7.23 -2.39
C VAL A 97 22.38 -6.15 -3.04
N ASP A 98 23.44 -6.54 -3.70
CA ASP A 98 24.38 -5.61 -4.35
C ASP A 98 24.16 -5.59 -5.86
N CYS A 99 23.69 -4.47 -6.39
CA CYS A 99 23.44 -4.27 -7.81
C CYS A 99 24.37 -3.22 -8.44
N ARG A 100 25.38 -2.74 -7.72
CA ARG A 100 26.25 -1.64 -8.15
C ARG A 100 27.06 -1.96 -9.40
N ASN A 101 27.44 -3.21 -9.59
CA ASN A 101 28.22 -3.64 -10.77
C ASN A 101 27.34 -4.01 -11.97
N GLY A 102 26.02 -3.77 -11.91
CA GLY A 102 25.08 -4.14 -12.98
C GLY A 102 24.68 -5.61 -12.99
N GLU A 103 25.40 -6.47 -12.30
CA GLU A 103 25.07 -7.88 -12.08
C GLU A 103 24.61 -8.11 -10.66
N ILE A 104 23.63 -8.98 -10.49
CA ILE A 104 23.15 -9.41 -9.18
C ILE A 104 23.84 -10.73 -8.86
N ASP A 105 24.39 -10.84 -7.64
CA ASP A 105 24.96 -12.11 -7.21
C ASP A 105 23.87 -13.22 -7.16
N PRO A 106 24.23 -14.50 -7.37
CA PRO A 106 23.26 -15.59 -7.46
C PRO A 106 22.40 -15.75 -6.20
N MET A 107 22.90 -15.42 -5.01
CA MET A 107 22.14 -15.50 -3.75
C MET A 107 21.06 -14.42 -3.70
N SER A 108 21.41 -13.18 -4.05
CA SER A 108 20.45 -12.07 -4.17
C SER A 108 19.39 -12.35 -5.23
N GLN A 109 19.78 -12.93 -6.36
CA GLN A 109 18.86 -13.35 -7.41
C GLN A 109 17.86 -14.40 -6.91
N ALA A 110 18.33 -15.42 -6.19
CA ALA A 110 17.49 -16.44 -5.60
C ALA A 110 16.53 -15.85 -4.55
N PHE A 111 17.02 -14.91 -3.72
CA PHE A 111 16.18 -14.21 -2.74
C PHE A 111 15.05 -13.42 -3.39
N ILE A 112 15.33 -12.69 -4.48
CA ILE A 112 14.34 -11.94 -5.23
C ILE A 112 13.27 -12.88 -5.81
N GLN A 113 13.71 -13.97 -6.45
CA GLN A 113 12.79 -14.96 -7.03
C GLN A 113 11.92 -15.61 -5.98
N MET A 114 12.49 -16.00 -4.85
CA MET A 114 11.75 -16.60 -3.74
C MET A 114 10.74 -15.60 -3.14
N SER A 115 11.12 -14.33 -2.98
CA SER A 115 10.23 -13.28 -2.52
C SER A 115 9.06 -13.08 -3.48
N ALA A 116 9.27 -13.12 -4.78
CA ALA A 116 8.19 -13.05 -5.79
C ALA A 116 7.21 -14.22 -5.67
N VAL A 117 7.72 -15.44 -5.52
CA VAL A 117 6.88 -16.64 -5.32
C VAL A 117 6.05 -16.54 -4.04
N PHE A 118 6.63 -16.07 -2.94
CA PHE A 118 5.89 -15.85 -1.69
C PHE A 118 4.81 -14.78 -1.82
N ALA A 119 5.07 -13.69 -2.58
CA ALA A 119 4.07 -12.66 -2.87
C ALA A 119 2.85 -13.23 -3.60
N GLU A 120 3.10 -14.07 -4.59
CA GLU A 120 2.05 -14.73 -5.39
C GLU A 120 1.24 -15.73 -4.55
N LEU A 121 1.92 -16.49 -3.71
CA LEU A 121 1.29 -17.40 -2.76
C LEU A 121 0.39 -16.66 -1.76
N GLU A 122 0.87 -15.57 -1.17
CA GLU A 122 0.10 -14.73 -0.25
C GLU A 122 -1.19 -14.21 -0.89
N LEU A 123 -1.10 -13.67 -2.10
CA LEU A 123 -2.27 -13.23 -2.87
C LEU A 123 -3.25 -14.37 -3.16
N SER A 124 -2.76 -15.55 -3.49
CA SER A 124 -3.60 -16.71 -3.74
C SER A 124 -4.37 -17.15 -2.49
N ILE A 125 -3.70 -17.16 -1.32
CA ILE A 125 -4.30 -17.48 -0.03
C ILE A 125 -5.38 -16.44 0.35
N ILE A 126 -5.09 -15.15 0.16
CA ILE A 126 -6.07 -14.08 0.42
C ILE A 126 -7.31 -14.25 -0.47
N ARG A 127 -7.13 -14.48 -1.76
CA ARG A 127 -8.23 -14.73 -2.70
C ARG A 127 -9.07 -15.95 -2.31
N ALA A 128 -8.43 -17.04 -1.91
CA ALA A 128 -9.10 -18.23 -1.44
C ALA A 128 -9.94 -17.97 -0.17
N ARG A 129 -9.38 -17.24 0.81
CA ARG A 129 -10.09 -16.85 2.04
C ARG A 129 -11.30 -15.96 1.73
N VAL A 130 -11.14 -14.95 0.87
CA VAL A 130 -12.25 -14.08 0.45
C VAL A 130 -13.34 -14.88 -0.23
N LYS A 131 -12.99 -15.76 -1.18
CA LYS A 131 -13.96 -16.62 -1.89
C LYS A 131 -14.72 -17.53 -0.92
N SER A 132 -14.01 -18.16 0.03
CA SER A 132 -14.62 -18.99 1.07
C SER A 132 -15.53 -18.18 1.98
N GLY A 133 -15.09 -16.99 2.41
CA GLY A 133 -15.91 -16.06 3.23
C GLY A 133 -17.19 -15.62 2.53
N MET A 134 -17.12 -15.31 1.23
CA MET A 134 -18.28 -14.95 0.41
C MET A 134 -19.25 -16.14 0.27
N ALA A 135 -18.73 -17.36 0.02
CA ALA A 135 -19.56 -18.56 -0.05
C ALA A 135 -20.30 -18.82 1.26
N ASN A 136 -19.62 -18.69 2.40
CA ASN A 136 -20.22 -18.82 3.73
C ASN A 136 -21.27 -17.75 4.01
N ALA A 137 -21.01 -16.48 3.63
CA ALA A 137 -21.99 -15.41 3.75
C ALA A 137 -23.25 -15.68 2.93
N LYS A 138 -23.07 -16.14 1.68
CA LYS A 138 -24.17 -16.55 0.80
C LYS A 138 -24.98 -17.71 1.38
N ALA A 139 -24.32 -18.74 1.93
CA ALA A 139 -24.98 -19.86 2.58
C ALA A 139 -25.80 -19.45 3.81
N LYS A 140 -25.35 -18.38 4.51
CA LYS A 140 -26.08 -17.78 5.66
C LYS A 140 -27.15 -16.76 5.23
N GLY A 141 -27.47 -16.63 3.95
CA GLY A 141 -28.46 -15.68 3.43
C GLY A 141 -28.05 -14.19 3.55
N ARG A 142 -26.77 -13.91 3.82
CA ARG A 142 -26.30 -12.51 3.91
C ARG A 142 -26.10 -11.94 2.51
N PRO A 143 -26.63 -10.74 2.22
CA PRO A 143 -26.42 -10.10 0.94
C PRO A 143 -24.94 -9.78 0.75
N ILE A 144 -24.41 -10.11 -0.47
CA ILE A 144 -23.05 -9.80 -0.85
C ILE A 144 -23.09 -8.69 -1.89
N GLY A 145 -22.29 -7.65 -1.69
CA GLY A 145 -22.24 -6.50 -2.58
C GLY A 145 -22.93 -5.26 -2.00
N ARG A 146 -23.17 -4.28 -2.87
CA ARG A 146 -23.86 -3.05 -2.49
C ARG A 146 -25.32 -3.38 -2.15
N LYS A 147 -25.80 -2.86 -1.00
CA LYS A 147 -27.21 -2.96 -0.62
C LYS A 147 -28.09 -2.42 -1.76
N PRO A 148 -29.09 -3.17 -2.25
CA PRO A 148 -30.01 -2.65 -3.24
C PRO A 148 -30.78 -1.47 -2.68
N THR A 149 -30.95 -0.43 -3.48
CA THR A 149 -31.79 0.73 -3.12
C THR A 149 -33.25 0.29 -3.11
N THR A 150 -33.94 0.47 -1.99
CA THR A 150 -35.36 0.21 -1.82
C THR A 150 -36.16 1.50 -1.94
N LYS A 151 -37.49 1.41 -2.01
CA LYS A 151 -38.36 2.59 -2.03
C LYS A 151 -38.20 3.46 -0.79
N ASP A 152 -37.86 2.84 0.36
CA ASP A 152 -37.65 3.53 1.63
C ASP A 152 -36.34 4.34 1.69
N ASP A 153 -35.38 4.01 0.81
CA ASP A 153 -34.12 4.73 0.69
C ASP A 153 -34.25 5.99 -0.22
N ILE A 154 -35.42 6.18 -0.87
CA ILE A 154 -35.68 7.32 -1.76
C ILE A 154 -36.16 8.51 -0.91
N PRO A 155 -35.47 9.67 -0.94
CA PRO A 155 -35.90 10.84 -0.19
C PRO A 155 -37.30 11.30 -0.55
N ALA A 156 -38.11 11.68 0.42
CA ALA A 156 -39.47 12.16 0.19
C ALA A 156 -39.53 13.36 -0.77
N ILE A 157 -38.48 14.19 -0.79
CA ILE A 157 -38.35 15.31 -1.72
C ILE A 157 -38.31 14.85 -3.19
N PHE A 158 -37.83 13.64 -3.48
CA PHE A 158 -37.85 13.06 -4.84
C PHE A 158 -39.30 12.93 -5.34
N TYR A 159 -40.17 12.34 -4.54
CA TYR A 159 -41.58 12.14 -4.93
C TYR A 159 -42.32 13.47 -5.12
N LYS A 160 -41.93 14.52 -4.39
CA LYS A 160 -42.48 15.86 -4.53
C LYS A 160 -42.16 16.49 -5.89
N HIS A 161 -40.94 16.27 -6.39
CA HIS A 161 -40.44 16.89 -7.63
C HIS A 161 -40.50 15.97 -8.84
N TYR A 162 -40.73 14.68 -8.68
CA TYR A 162 -40.81 13.69 -9.76
C TYR A 162 -41.91 14.02 -10.79
N PRO A 163 -43.11 14.51 -10.41
CA PRO A 163 -44.11 14.94 -11.41
C PRO A 163 -43.63 16.07 -12.31
N ALA A 164 -42.78 16.97 -11.84
CA ALA A 164 -42.22 18.04 -12.60
C ALA A 164 -41.18 17.52 -13.65
N LEU A 165 -40.46 16.45 -13.34
CA LEU A 165 -39.60 15.75 -14.28
C LEU A 165 -40.45 15.12 -15.39
N LEU A 166 -41.55 14.41 -15.04
CA LEU A 166 -42.45 13.79 -16.02
C LEU A 166 -43.12 14.81 -16.92
N ALA A 167 -43.41 16.01 -16.39
CA ALA A 167 -44.00 17.13 -17.16
C ALA A 167 -42.95 17.89 -18.00
N GLY A 168 -41.68 17.47 -18.00
CA GLY A 168 -40.60 18.13 -18.75
C GLY A 168 -40.16 19.50 -18.18
N LYS A 169 -40.63 19.85 -16.97
CA LYS A 169 -40.28 21.12 -16.28
C LYS A 169 -38.95 21.08 -15.57
N LEU A 170 -38.44 19.88 -15.28
CA LEU A 170 -37.13 19.63 -14.70
C LEU A 170 -36.41 18.57 -15.51
N ASN A 171 -35.07 18.67 -15.59
CA ASN A 171 -34.25 17.61 -16.15
C ASN A 171 -33.68 16.69 -15.02
N VAL A 172 -33.14 15.52 -15.40
CA VAL A 172 -32.59 14.54 -14.44
C VAL A 172 -31.50 15.12 -13.60
N SER A 173 -30.64 16.01 -14.14
CA SER A 173 -29.53 16.63 -13.40
C SER A 173 -30.01 17.64 -12.35
N GLU A 174 -31.10 18.36 -12.66
CA GLU A 174 -31.75 19.29 -11.72
C GLU A 174 -32.46 18.54 -10.61
N LEU A 175 -33.19 17.48 -10.93
CA LEU A 175 -33.84 16.63 -9.93
C LEU A 175 -32.79 15.98 -9.00
N ALA A 176 -31.70 15.45 -9.55
CA ALA A 176 -30.59 14.89 -8.76
C ALA A 176 -30.03 15.93 -7.75
N ARG A 177 -29.82 17.16 -8.20
CA ARG A 177 -29.31 18.25 -7.37
C ARG A 177 -30.28 18.64 -6.25
N VAL A 178 -31.58 18.75 -6.57
CA VAL A 178 -32.64 19.09 -5.60
C VAL A 178 -32.78 17.98 -4.55
N CYS A 179 -32.62 16.73 -4.95
CA CYS A 179 -32.77 15.57 -4.05
C CYS A 179 -31.47 15.20 -3.31
N GLY A 180 -30.33 15.84 -3.61
CA GLY A 180 -29.02 15.44 -3.07
C GLY A 180 -28.57 14.06 -3.52
N LEU A 181 -29.06 13.58 -4.67
CA LEU A 181 -28.75 12.28 -5.25
C LEU A 181 -27.74 12.41 -6.39
N SER A 182 -27.06 11.32 -6.72
CA SER A 182 -26.27 11.27 -7.94
C SER A 182 -27.18 11.09 -9.17
N ARG A 183 -26.78 11.65 -10.33
CA ARG A 183 -27.53 11.53 -11.56
C ARG A 183 -27.85 10.07 -11.96
N PRO A 184 -26.92 9.09 -11.80
CA PRO A 184 -27.24 7.68 -12.06
C PRO A 184 -28.21 7.05 -11.06
N THR A 185 -28.48 7.70 -9.93
CA THR A 185 -29.41 7.20 -8.89
C THR A 185 -30.85 7.64 -9.17
N VAL A 186 -31.03 8.76 -9.86
CA VAL A 186 -32.32 9.30 -10.31
C VAL A 186 -32.79 8.59 -11.57
#